data_5f07f3b0a9c5b956fd39f2e948fbe206
#
_entry.id   5f07f3b0a9c5b956fd39f2e948fbe206
#
_cell.length_a   1.000
_cell.length_b   1.000
_cell.length_c   1.000
_cell.angle_alpha   90.00
_cell.angle_beta   90.00
_cell.angle_gamma   90.00
#
_symmetry.space_group_name_H-M   'P 1'
#
loop_
_entity.id
_entity.type
_entity.pdbx_description
1 polymer ?
#
loop_
_entity_poly.entity_id
_entity_poly.type
_entity_poly.pdbx_seq_one_letter_code
_entity_poly.pdbx_strand_id
1 'polypeptide(L)'
;LKNLNINYEKIEITNSKKNISTISSMVLWFISFIFTKQKNKSLENVEYCLLHGDTLSTLMGLIFSKKNNIKTIHIEAGYKSNNYLKPFPEEIIRDIVSRFSDTLVVDGPKQYENIKKYINKKEIIQISRNTIYDSLLNEISRIEESEKNQLSVTVHRTENIYNKKNLDSLVNLLIQIKEDFNFDVI
;
A
#
# COMPACT_ATOMS: atom_id res chain seq x y z
N LEU A 1 -1.35 -13.47 -8.89
CA LEU A 1 -0.43 -14.62 -8.79
C LEU A 1 -0.90 -15.78 -9.66
N LYS A 2 -2.18 -16.15 -9.65
CA LYS A 2 -2.72 -17.21 -10.53
C LYS A 2 -2.43 -16.94 -12.01
N ASN A 3 -2.57 -15.70 -12.45
CA ASN A 3 -2.31 -15.30 -13.85
C ASN A 3 -0.83 -15.34 -14.24
N LEU A 4 0.08 -15.44 -13.28
CA LEU A 4 1.53 -15.52 -13.48
C LEU A 4 2.06 -16.94 -13.32
N ASN A 5 1.20 -17.94 -13.16
CA ASN A 5 1.59 -19.34 -12.89
C ASN A 5 2.56 -19.51 -11.71
N ILE A 6 2.48 -18.61 -10.71
CA ILE A 6 3.30 -18.69 -9.52
C ILE A 6 2.61 -19.59 -8.51
N ASN A 7 3.27 -20.67 -8.11
CA ASN A 7 2.82 -21.49 -7.00
C ASN A 7 2.95 -20.71 -5.70
N TYR A 8 1.88 -20.64 -4.92
CA TYR A 8 1.86 -19.97 -3.64
C TYR A 8 1.06 -20.74 -2.60
N GLU A 9 1.48 -20.65 -1.36
CA GLU A 9 0.74 -21.13 -0.20
C GLU A 9 0.09 -19.93 0.51
N LYS A 10 -1.19 -20.06 0.85
CA LYS A 10 -1.91 -19.05 1.62
C LYS A 10 -1.80 -19.36 3.11
N ILE A 11 -1.14 -18.46 3.85
CA ILE A 11 -1.02 -18.54 5.29
C ILE A 11 -1.99 -17.56 5.93
N GLU A 12 -2.89 -18.06 6.78
CA GLU A 12 -3.76 -17.23 7.59
C GLU A 12 -3.06 -16.86 8.89
N ILE A 13 -2.74 -15.57 9.04
CA ILE A 13 -2.04 -15.04 10.21
C ILE A 13 -2.97 -14.58 11.33
N THR A 14 -4.27 -14.66 11.13
CA THR A 14 -5.28 -14.31 12.14
C THR A 14 -6.42 -15.31 12.15
N ASN A 15 -6.84 -15.72 13.34
CA ASN A 15 -7.99 -16.62 13.53
C ASN A 15 -9.32 -15.87 13.63
N SER A 16 -9.36 -14.57 13.41
CA SER A 16 -10.55 -13.77 13.61
C SER A 16 -11.45 -13.78 12.38
N LYS A 17 -12.55 -14.52 12.45
CA LYS A 17 -13.69 -14.46 11.52
C LYS A 17 -14.62 -13.28 11.83
N LYS A 18 -14.26 -12.37 12.75
CA LYS A 18 -15.12 -11.24 13.12
C LYS A 18 -15.09 -10.17 12.03
N ASN A 19 -16.28 -9.76 11.60
CA ASN A 19 -16.43 -8.58 10.75
C ASN A 19 -15.96 -7.34 11.51
N ILE A 20 -14.90 -6.73 11.03
CA ILE A 20 -14.36 -5.48 11.59
C ILE A 20 -15.13 -4.34 10.94
N SER A 21 -16.18 -3.86 11.62
CA SER A 21 -17.08 -2.83 11.11
C SER A 21 -16.87 -1.45 11.75
N THR A 22 -16.11 -1.37 12.84
CA THR A 22 -15.85 -0.13 13.58
C THR A 22 -14.37 0.07 13.85
N ILE A 23 -13.94 1.32 14.02
CA ILE A 23 -12.56 1.67 14.37
C ILE A 23 -12.13 0.98 15.68
N SER A 24 -13.01 0.95 16.67
CA SER A 24 -12.73 0.28 17.95
C SER A 24 -12.52 -1.23 17.79
N SER A 25 -13.33 -1.89 16.97
CA SER A 25 -13.13 -3.33 16.68
C SER A 25 -11.83 -3.59 15.92
N MET A 26 -11.42 -2.67 15.03
CA MET A 26 -10.15 -2.74 14.31
C MET A 26 -8.96 -2.60 15.28
N VAL A 27 -9.01 -1.64 16.20
CA VAL A 27 -7.95 -1.44 17.22
C VAL A 27 -7.83 -2.66 18.13
N LEU A 28 -8.93 -3.16 18.65
CA LEU A 28 -8.94 -4.36 19.51
C LEU A 28 -8.41 -5.59 18.77
N TRP A 29 -8.80 -5.75 17.52
CA TRP A 29 -8.30 -6.84 16.67
C TRP A 29 -6.79 -6.72 16.44
N PHE A 30 -6.28 -5.52 16.17
CA PHE A 30 -4.86 -5.27 15.98
C PHE A 30 -4.05 -5.52 17.25
N ILE A 31 -4.56 -5.11 18.42
CA ILE A 31 -3.96 -5.40 19.72
C ILE A 31 -3.91 -6.92 19.94
N SER A 32 -5.01 -7.62 19.69
CA SER A 32 -5.05 -9.09 19.76
C SER A 32 -4.01 -9.73 18.84
N PHE A 33 -3.84 -9.23 17.63
CA PHE A 33 -2.83 -9.69 16.69
C PHE A 33 -1.40 -9.53 17.26
N ILE A 34 -1.10 -8.40 17.89
CA ILE A 34 0.23 -8.15 18.49
C ILE A 34 0.54 -9.19 19.57
N PHE A 35 -0.43 -9.58 20.39
CA PHE A 35 -0.21 -10.50 21.51
C PHE A 35 -0.35 -11.99 21.15
N THR A 36 -0.85 -12.32 19.97
CA THR A 36 -0.97 -13.71 19.55
C THR A 36 0.39 -14.28 19.16
N LYS A 37 0.66 -15.53 19.60
CA LYS A 37 1.83 -16.29 19.14
C LYS A 37 1.60 -16.68 17.66
N GLN A 38 2.40 -16.10 16.77
CA GLN A 38 2.27 -16.30 15.32
C GLN A 38 3.45 -17.08 14.74
N LYS A 39 4.09 -17.94 15.53
CA LYS A 39 5.14 -18.83 15.03
C LYS A 39 4.50 -19.90 14.15
N ASN A 40 4.92 -19.97 12.91
CA ASN A 40 4.48 -20.96 11.95
C ASN A 40 5.69 -21.77 11.46
N LYS A 41 5.66 -23.09 11.65
CA LYS A 41 6.75 -24.00 11.24
C LYS A 41 6.93 -24.04 9.72
N SER A 42 5.88 -23.77 8.93
CA SER A 42 6.00 -23.71 7.47
C SER A 42 6.87 -22.56 6.97
N LEU A 43 7.27 -21.64 7.84
CA LEU A 43 8.12 -20.48 7.51
C LEU A 43 9.60 -20.68 7.79
N GLU A 44 10.03 -21.87 8.20
CA GLU A 44 11.45 -22.12 8.54
C GLU A 44 12.41 -21.90 7.37
N ASN A 45 11.92 -21.99 6.13
CA ASN A 45 12.70 -21.76 4.91
C ASN A 45 12.42 -20.40 4.25
N VAL A 46 11.67 -19.50 4.90
CA VAL A 46 11.39 -18.17 4.36
C VAL A 46 12.43 -17.18 4.82
N GLU A 47 13.24 -16.66 3.90
CA GLU A 47 14.29 -15.70 4.21
C GLU A 47 13.79 -14.26 4.24
N TYR A 48 12.87 -13.90 3.34
CA TYR A 48 12.43 -12.51 3.13
C TYR A 48 10.92 -12.39 3.09
N CYS A 49 10.44 -11.29 3.67
CA CYS A 49 9.06 -10.84 3.56
C CYS A 49 9.04 -9.49 2.83
N LEU A 50 8.30 -9.42 1.74
CA LEU A 50 8.08 -8.17 1.01
C LEU A 50 6.90 -7.42 1.63
N LEU A 51 7.16 -6.20 2.07
CA LEU A 51 6.19 -5.27 2.65
C LEU A 51 5.97 -4.14 1.65
N HIS A 52 4.73 -3.94 1.22
CA HIS A 52 4.42 -2.93 0.21
C HIS A 52 3.52 -1.84 0.78
N GLY A 53 3.91 -0.59 0.58
CA GLY A 53 3.12 0.59 0.96
C GLY A 53 3.07 0.86 2.48
N ASP A 54 1.93 1.37 2.93
CA ASP A 54 1.76 2.03 4.23
C ASP A 54 0.45 1.68 4.95
N THR A 55 -0.15 0.56 4.60
CA THR A 55 -1.40 0.11 5.19
C THR A 55 -1.19 -0.61 6.53
N LEU A 56 -2.28 -0.79 7.28
CA LEU A 56 -2.25 -1.58 8.51
C LEU A 56 -1.76 -3.01 8.24
N SER A 57 -2.08 -3.58 7.08
CA SER A 57 -1.60 -4.90 6.66
C SER A 57 -0.07 -4.95 6.52
N THR A 58 0.53 -3.86 6.03
CA THR A 58 1.99 -3.72 5.92
C THR A 58 2.65 -3.74 7.30
N LEU A 59 2.07 -3.01 8.26
CA LEU A 59 2.53 -3.03 9.64
C LEU A 59 2.37 -4.41 10.30
N MET A 60 1.27 -5.09 10.02
CA MET A 60 1.05 -6.47 10.50
C MET A 60 2.08 -7.43 9.90
N GLY A 61 2.37 -7.31 8.62
CA GLY A 61 3.42 -8.09 7.94
C GLY A 61 4.79 -7.87 8.58
N LEU A 62 5.14 -6.63 8.94
CA LEU A 62 6.36 -6.32 9.66
C LEU A 62 6.41 -7.03 11.03
N ILE A 63 5.35 -6.90 11.84
CA ILE A 63 5.29 -7.52 13.17
C ILE A 63 5.39 -9.04 13.06
N PHE A 64 4.67 -9.63 12.11
CA PHE A 64 4.70 -11.06 11.84
C PHE A 64 6.11 -11.54 11.47
N SER A 65 6.77 -10.84 10.55
CA SER A 65 8.12 -11.18 10.09
C SER A 65 9.13 -11.10 11.23
N LYS A 66 9.09 -10.04 12.03
CA LYS A 66 10.00 -9.90 13.19
C LYS A 66 9.78 -10.99 14.25
N LYS A 67 8.54 -11.44 14.46
CA LYS A 67 8.24 -12.56 15.38
C LYS A 67 8.75 -13.90 14.87
N ASN A 68 8.91 -14.06 13.57
CA ASN A 68 9.37 -15.29 12.93
C ASN A 68 10.85 -15.21 12.47
N ASN A 69 11.57 -14.15 12.81
CA ASN A 69 12.96 -13.89 12.42
C ASN A 69 13.16 -13.85 10.88
N ILE A 70 12.17 -13.38 10.15
CA ILE A 70 12.20 -13.21 8.71
C ILE A 70 12.70 -11.80 8.39
N LYS A 71 13.66 -11.66 7.49
CA LYS A 71 14.14 -10.35 7.01
C LYS A 71 13.05 -9.65 6.22
N THR A 72 12.98 -8.34 6.33
CA THR A 72 11.92 -7.54 5.73
C THR A 72 12.46 -6.57 4.70
N ILE A 73 11.81 -6.52 3.55
CA ILE A 73 12.08 -5.58 2.47
C ILE A 73 10.85 -4.68 2.31
N HIS A 74 11.01 -3.39 2.58
CA HIS A 74 9.93 -2.40 2.43
C HIS A 74 9.98 -1.75 1.06
N ILE A 75 9.01 -2.04 0.22
CA ILE A 75 8.82 -1.47 -1.11
C ILE A 75 7.99 -0.17 -0.99
N GLU A 76 8.28 0.83 -1.81
CA GLU A 76 7.72 2.18 -1.74
C GLU A 76 8.14 2.93 -0.46
N ALA A 77 9.33 2.67 0.03
CA ALA A 77 9.87 3.43 1.15
C ALA A 77 10.16 4.89 0.77
N GLY A 78 10.12 5.77 1.77
CA GLY A 78 10.54 7.17 1.60
C GLY A 78 9.47 8.12 1.07
N TYR A 79 8.27 7.67 0.76
CA TYR A 79 7.16 8.60 0.53
C TYR A 79 6.82 9.35 1.81
N LYS A 80 6.58 10.67 1.70
CA LYS A 80 6.21 11.52 2.82
C LYS A 80 5.20 12.57 2.42
N SER A 81 4.15 12.71 3.23
CA SER A 81 3.19 13.80 3.15
C SER A 81 3.63 15.04 3.94
N ASN A 82 4.64 14.91 4.83
CA ASN A 82 5.06 15.89 5.83
C ASN A 82 3.95 16.26 6.84
N ASN A 83 2.92 15.46 6.94
CA ASN A 83 1.82 15.65 7.88
C ASN A 83 1.38 14.29 8.44
N TYR A 84 1.72 14.00 9.70
CA TYR A 84 1.38 12.73 10.35
C TYR A 84 -0.12 12.48 10.53
N LEU A 85 -0.93 13.52 10.38
CA LEU A 85 -2.38 13.44 10.53
C LEU A 85 -3.11 13.37 9.18
N LYS A 86 -2.40 13.56 8.05
CA LYS A 86 -3.01 13.55 6.71
C LYS A 86 -2.03 13.00 5.67
N PRO A 87 -2.25 11.80 5.13
CA PRO A 87 -3.29 10.83 5.50
C PRO A 87 -2.99 10.13 6.84
N PHE A 88 -4.02 9.82 7.61
CA PHE A 88 -3.90 9.07 8.86
C PHE A 88 -4.58 7.70 8.71
N PRO A 89 -3.96 6.57 9.13
CA PRO A 89 -2.69 6.45 9.87
C PRO A 89 -1.45 6.19 8.97
N GLU A 90 -1.57 6.32 7.66
CA GLU A 90 -0.62 5.85 6.64
C GLU A 90 0.81 6.41 6.85
N GLU A 91 0.95 7.71 7.13
CA GLU A 91 2.27 8.33 7.33
C GLU A 91 3.02 7.77 8.54
N ILE A 92 2.27 7.49 9.63
CA ILE A 92 2.83 6.89 10.85
C ILE A 92 3.27 5.45 10.56
N ILE A 93 2.42 4.68 9.87
CA ILE A 93 2.73 3.29 9.50
C ILE A 93 3.98 3.25 8.62
N ARG A 94 4.06 4.12 7.62
CA ARG A 94 5.20 4.20 6.70
C ARG A 94 6.50 4.50 7.44
N ASP A 95 6.50 5.44 8.38
CA ASP A 95 7.69 5.74 9.17
C ASP A 95 8.10 4.56 10.06
N ILE A 96 7.15 3.90 10.73
CA ILE A 96 7.40 2.71 11.54
C ILE A 96 7.95 1.58 10.65
N VAL A 97 7.30 1.27 9.53
CA VAL A 97 7.73 0.19 8.64
C VAL A 97 9.11 0.47 8.07
N SER A 98 9.38 1.68 7.60
CA SER A 98 10.71 2.08 7.13
C SER A 98 11.77 2.00 8.22
N ARG A 99 11.41 2.37 9.46
CA ARG A 99 12.33 2.35 10.59
C ARG A 99 12.73 0.94 11.01
N PHE A 100 11.84 -0.03 10.92
CA PHE A 100 12.06 -1.38 11.43
C PHE A 100 12.30 -2.44 10.37
N SER A 101 12.13 -2.15 9.09
CA SER A 101 12.52 -3.05 7.99
C SER A 101 14.03 -3.14 7.85
N ASP A 102 14.51 -4.26 7.30
CA ASP A 102 15.93 -4.52 7.13
C ASP A 102 16.47 -3.86 5.84
N THR A 103 15.72 -3.95 4.75
CA THR A 103 16.02 -3.34 3.45
C THR A 103 14.92 -2.36 3.06
N LEU A 104 15.28 -1.24 2.44
CA LEU A 104 14.36 -0.23 1.93
C LEU A 104 14.51 -0.09 0.42
N VAL A 105 13.41 -0.18 -0.31
CA VAL A 105 13.37 0.02 -1.76
C VAL A 105 12.68 1.33 -2.07
N VAL A 106 13.36 2.22 -2.79
CA VAL A 106 12.88 3.54 -3.19
C VAL A 106 12.87 3.69 -4.70
N ASP A 107 11.91 4.42 -5.22
CA ASP A 107 11.64 4.57 -6.64
C ASP A 107 11.92 5.99 -7.19
N GLY A 108 12.64 6.80 -6.42
CA GLY A 108 13.00 8.13 -6.87
C GLY A 108 13.94 8.90 -5.94
N PRO A 109 14.56 9.99 -6.44
CA PRO A 109 15.53 10.77 -5.68
C PRO A 109 14.92 11.45 -4.45
N LYS A 110 13.67 11.89 -4.52
CA LYS A 110 12.97 12.51 -3.38
C LYS A 110 12.73 11.48 -2.27
N GLN A 111 12.33 10.27 -2.62
CA GLN A 111 12.12 9.16 -1.69
C GLN A 111 13.44 8.76 -1.03
N TYR A 112 14.50 8.70 -1.82
CA TYR A 112 15.86 8.42 -1.32
C TYR A 112 16.30 9.46 -0.28
N GLU A 113 16.17 10.76 -0.56
CA GLU A 113 16.50 11.81 0.40
C GLU A 113 15.73 11.69 1.71
N ASN A 114 14.45 11.31 1.65
CA ASN A 114 13.60 11.14 2.84
C ASN A 114 14.07 10.02 3.77
N ILE A 115 14.76 9.00 3.23
CA ILE A 115 15.27 7.87 4.01
C ILE A 115 16.79 7.89 4.22
N LYS A 116 17.47 8.93 3.76
CA LYS A 116 18.93 9.10 3.84
C LYS A 116 19.48 8.89 5.27
N LYS A 117 18.69 9.22 6.29
CA LYS A 117 19.02 8.97 7.70
C LYS A 117 19.29 7.50 8.03
N TYR A 118 18.88 6.56 7.16
CA TYR A 118 19.05 5.11 7.37
C TYR A 118 20.24 4.50 6.61
N ILE A 119 20.93 5.23 5.73
CA ILE A 119 22.00 4.72 4.83
C ILE A 119 23.04 3.89 5.56
N ASN A 120 23.50 4.35 6.71
CA ASN A 120 24.55 3.66 7.48
C ASN A 120 24.03 2.48 8.34
N LYS A 121 22.73 2.20 8.30
CA LYS A 121 22.09 1.23 9.18
C LYS A 121 21.33 0.14 8.43
N LYS A 122 21.04 0.34 7.16
CA LYS A 122 20.18 -0.50 6.35
C LYS A 122 20.64 -0.52 4.91
N GLU A 123 20.35 -1.61 4.24
CA GLU A 123 20.46 -1.68 2.80
C GLU A 123 19.36 -0.83 2.15
N ILE A 124 19.75 0.01 1.18
CA ILE A 124 18.84 0.82 0.39
C ILE A 124 19.02 0.49 -1.08
N ILE A 125 17.94 0.01 -1.68
CA ILE A 125 17.88 -0.32 -3.10
C ILE A 125 17.10 0.79 -3.80
N GLN A 126 17.74 1.43 -4.76
CA GLN A 126 17.08 2.44 -5.58
C GLN A 126 16.69 1.80 -6.92
N ILE A 127 15.39 1.84 -7.22
CA ILE A 127 14.83 1.42 -8.50
C ILE A 127 14.50 2.64 -9.37
N SER A 128 14.47 2.46 -10.68
CA SER A 128 14.29 3.56 -11.63
C SER A 128 12.88 4.15 -11.64
N ARG A 129 11.88 3.38 -11.21
CA ARG A 129 10.46 3.77 -11.25
C ARG A 129 9.62 2.90 -10.30
N ASN A 130 8.42 3.39 -10.00
CA ASN A 130 7.46 2.68 -9.15
C ASN A 130 7.04 1.35 -9.77
N THR A 131 6.87 0.32 -8.94
CA THR A 131 6.46 -1.03 -9.37
C THR A 131 5.08 -1.07 -10.01
N ILE A 132 4.19 -0.12 -9.69
CA ILE A 132 2.88 0.02 -10.33
C ILE A 132 3.03 0.32 -11.82
N TYR A 133 4.06 1.07 -12.22
CA TYR A 133 4.31 1.40 -13.62
C TYR A 133 4.57 0.14 -14.46
N ASP A 134 5.37 -0.79 -13.95
CA ASP A 134 5.66 -2.03 -14.66
C ASP A 134 4.41 -2.92 -14.77
N SER A 135 3.58 -2.95 -13.73
CA SER A 135 2.29 -3.65 -13.75
C SER A 135 1.34 -3.04 -14.79
N LEU A 136 1.29 -1.70 -14.84
CA LEU A 136 0.46 -0.99 -15.81
C LEU A 136 0.90 -1.25 -17.26
N LEU A 137 2.20 -1.22 -17.55
CA LEU A 137 2.71 -1.52 -18.88
C LEU A 137 2.34 -2.93 -19.34
N ASN A 138 2.39 -3.91 -18.44
CA ASN A 138 2.00 -5.28 -18.74
C ASN A 138 0.49 -5.40 -19.05
N GLU A 139 -0.36 -4.63 -18.39
CA GLU A 139 -1.80 -4.65 -18.66
C GLU A 139 -2.15 -3.86 -19.93
N ILE A 140 -1.55 -2.69 -20.16
CA ILE A 140 -1.78 -1.89 -21.37
C ILE A 140 -1.45 -2.70 -22.63
N SER A 141 -0.37 -3.49 -22.62
CA SER A 141 0.00 -4.33 -23.76
C SER A 141 -1.03 -5.42 -24.11
N ARG A 142 -2.01 -5.67 -23.24
CA ARG A 142 -3.06 -6.68 -23.38
C ARG A 142 -4.43 -6.06 -23.72
N ILE A 143 -4.54 -4.73 -23.63
CA ILE A 143 -5.79 -4.03 -23.91
C ILE A 143 -5.86 -3.77 -25.41
N GLU A 144 -6.91 -4.29 -26.06
CA GLU A 144 -7.28 -3.86 -27.40
C GLU A 144 -7.76 -2.40 -27.34
N GLU A 145 -7.22 -1.56 -28.20
CA GLU A 145 -7.68 -0.17 -28.31
C GLU A 145 -9.18 -0.16 -28.64
N SER A 146 -9.98 0.33 -27.69
CA SER A 146 -11.40 0.58 -27.94
C SER A 146 -11.59 2.09 -28.06
N GLU A 147 -12.20 2.54 -29.15
CA GLU A 147 -12.58 3.95 -29.37
C GLU A 147 -13.73 4.40 -28.46
N LYS A 148 -13.62 4.13 -27.18
CA LYS A 148 -14.63 4.58 -26.22
C LYS A 148 -14.17 5.90 -25.59
N ASN A 149 -14.93 6.95 -25.84
CA ASN A 149 -14.76 8.24 -25.15
C ASN A 149 -15.27 8.12 -23.69
N GLN A 150 -14.57 7.36 -22.86
CA GLN A 150 -14.96 7.11 -21.46
C GLN A 150 -13.89 7.60 -20.50
N LEU A 151 -14.31 8.31 -19.48
CA LEU A 151 -13.49 8.74 -18.34
C LEU A 151 -13.89 7.97 -17.09
N SER A 152 -13.03 7.06 -16.63
CA SER A 152 -13.23 6.36 -15.36
C SER A 152 -12.72 7.21 -14.20
N VAL A 153 -13.58 7.43 -13.21
CA VAL A 153 -13.25 8.25 -12.05
C VAL A 153 -13.39 7.46 -10.77
N THR A 154 -12.32 7.42 -9.97
CA THR A 154 -12.36 6.79 -8.64
C THR A 154 -12.09 7.82 -7.54
N VAL A 155 -12.96 7.85 -6.53
CA VAL A 155 -12.82 8.71 -5.36
C VAL A 155 -12.84 7.84 -4.12
N HIS A 156 -11.70 7.64 -3.48
CA HIS A 156 -11.56 6.69 -2.38
C HIS A 156 -11.04 7.30 -1.07
N ARG A 157 -10.58 8.56 -1.07
CA ARG A 157 -10.10 9.21 0.15
C ARG A 157 -11.25 9.77 0.95
N THR A 158 -11.32 9.40 2.23
CA THR A 158 -12.38 9.82 3.17
C THR A 158 -12.50 11.35 3.26
N GLU A 159 -11.39 12.07 3.26
CA GLU A 159 -11.38 13.54 3.28
C GLU A 159 -12.04 14.18 2.04
N ASN A 160 -12.04 13.50 0.90
CA ASN A 160 -12.73 13.98 -0.31
C ASN A 160 -14.20 13.58 -0.33
N ILE A 161 -14.50 12.34 0.13
CA ILE A 161 -15.87 11.80 0.11
C ILE A 161 -16.76 12.51 1.14
N TYR A 162 -16.24 12.76 2.34
CA TYR A 162 -17.02 13.39 3.43
C TYR A 162 -16.96 14.92 3.45
N ASN A 163 -16.11 15.53 2.63
CA ASN A 163 -16.08 16.98 2.46
C ASN A 163 -17.01 17.39 1.30
N LYS A 164 -18.22 17.84 1.63
CA LYS A 164 -19.23 18.23 0.64
C LYS A 164 -18.69 19.23 -0.39
N LYS A 165 -17.90 20.23 0.05
CA LYS A 165 -17.34 21.24 -0.86
C LYS A 165 -16.38 20.61 -1.89
N ASN A 166 -15.53 19.69 -1.47
CA ASN A 166 -14.61 19.00 -2.36
C ASN A 166 -15.36 18.10 -3.33
N LEU A 167 -16.37 17.39 -2.83
CA LEU A 167 -17.19 16.51 -3.66
C LEU A 167 -17.98 17.31 -4.70
N ASP A 168 -18.63 18.41 -4.32
CA ASP A 168 -19.37 19.29 -5.22
C ASP A 168 -18.45 19.88 -6.28
N SER A 169 -17.23 20.30 -5.92
CA SER A 169 -16.25 20.82 -6.87
C SER A 169 -15.79 19.74 -7.87
N LEU A 170 -15.61 18.51 -7.42
CA LEU A 170 -15.26 17.39 -8.29
C LEU A 170 -16.41 17.07 -9.25
N VAL A 171 -17.65 16.98 -8.76
CA VAL A 171 -18.83 16.71 -9.58
C VAL A 171 -18.99 17.78 -10.66
N ASN A 172 -18.86 19.08 -10.31
CA ASN A 172 -18.94 20.18 -11.25
C ASN A 172 -17.85 20.08 -12.33
N LEU A 173 -16.61 19.74 -11.95
CA LEU A 173 -15.53 19.51 -12.90
C LEU A 173 -15.84 18.35 -13.86
N LEU A 174 -16.41 17.26 -13.37
CA LEU A 174 -16.76 16.10 -14.20
C LEU A 174 -17.91 16.42 -15.18
N ILE A 175 -18.88 17.22 -14.73
CA ILE A 175 -19.96 17.73 -15.61
C ILE A 175 -19.35 18.58 -16.74
N GLN A 176 -18.46 19.51 -16.40
CA GLN A 176 -17.75 20.35 -17.37
C GLN A 176 -16.96 19.52 -18.38
N ILE A 177 -16.19 18.54 -17.92
CA ILE A 177 -15.43 17.64 -18.80
C ILE A 177 -16.37 16.88 -19.76
N LYS A 178 -17.52 16.41 -19.25
CA LYS A 178 -18.51 15.73 -20.07
C LYS A 178 -19.06 16.64 -21.18
N GLU A 179 -19.37 17.87 -20.83
CA GLU A 179 -19.92 18.87 -21.79
C GLU A 179 -18.88 19.32 -22.81
N ASP A 180 -17.65 19.63 -22.38
CA ASP A 180 -16.60 20.20 -23.22
C ASP A 180 -15.97 19.16 -24.16
N PHE A 181 -15.84 17.91 -23.72
CA PHE A 181 -15.10 16.87 -24.45
C PHE A 181 -15.93 15.67 -24.88
N ASN A 182 -17.23 15.67 -24.61
CA ASN A 182 -18.15 14.58 -24.97
C ASN A 182 -17.68 13.20 -24.43
N PHE A 183 -17.16 13.15 -23.19
CA PHE A 183 -16.80 11.91 -22.51
C PHE A 183 -17.99 11.36 -21.72
N ASP A 184 -18.16 10.04 -21.75
CA ASP A 184 -18.97 9.33 -20.77
C ASP A 184 -18.19 9.16 -19.48
N VAL A 185 -18.68 9.78 -18.40
CA VAL A 185 -18.05 9.67 -17.07
C VAL A 185 -18.67 8.48 -16.34
N ILE A 186 -17.80 7.52 -15.90
CA ILE A 186 -18.18 6.29 -15.21
C ILE A 186 -17.39 6.09 -13.91
#